data_f64774a2e6f8f595ef35506f4cbeabf1
#
_entry.id   f64774a2e6f8f595ef35506f4cbeabf1
#
_cell.length_a   1.000
_cell.length_b   1.000
_cell.length_c   1.000
_cell.angle_alpha   90.00
_cell.angle_beta   90.00
_cell.angle_gamma   90.00
#
_symmetry.space_group_name_H-M   'P 1'
#
loop_
_entity.id
_entity.type
_entity.pdbx_description
1 polymer ?
#
loop_
_entity_poly.entity_id
_entity_poly.type
_entity_poly.pdbx_seq_one_letter_code
_entity_poly.pdbx_strand_id
1 'polypeptide(L)'
;MSPFLAVGEYAKAPANASRSPCPVVNALANHGYLERSGRKIYVEDLNASMRHVGMSRLLGSVFAVPTYFEYQNPAKAYMKKPVSTWRRIWSLIKNPYSFFDYFGCWNASQISDGRKYLNLVDLASHGAIEHDISLSRRDIGQTQGNNDPQHDLIHDMLDYSYDGKSLNIDELGNFIKARIRQQLVDNPELVYGPAEHQVNCGQIALMMGCFGDGKTIPVSYVKALFEDERLPIKEGWKKRSWWTMGLIEFFGAVKNLVAAVGVQF
;
A
#
# COMPACT_ATOMS: atom_id res chain seq x y z
N MET A 1 6.74 -0.37 -34.31
CA MET A 1 6.95 0.63 -33.25
C MET A 1 5.65 0.72 -32.46
N SER A 2 5.64 0.34 -31.20
CA SER A 2 4.48 0.58 -30.33
C SER A 2 4.32 2.09 -30.17
N PRO A 3 3.12 2.66 -30.38
CA PRO A 3 2.92 4.09 -30.20
C PRO A 3 3.33 4.46 -28.77
N PHE A 4 4.05 5.56 -28.60
CA PHE A 4 4.38 6.08 -27.29
C PHE A 4 3.07 6.45 -26.59
N LEU A 5 2.68 5.66 -25.58
CA LEU A 5 1.51 5.95 -24.77
C LEU A 5 1.74 7.22 -23.96
N ALA A 6 0.80 8.15 -24.01
CA ALA A 6 0.85 9.36 -23.23
C ALA A 6 0.74 9.05 -21.72
N VAL A 7 1.25 9.96 -20.90
CA VAL A 7 1.04 9.91 -19.45
C VAL A 7 -0.45 10.06 -19.16
N GLY A 8 -0.99 9.18 -18.34
CA GLY A 8 -2.42 9.06 -18.04
C GLY A 8 -3.15 7.97 -18.84
N GLU A 9 -2.61 7.54 -19.97
CA GLU A 9 -3.17 6.42 -20.72
C GLU A 9 -2.83 5.09 -20.04
N TYR A 10 -3.84 4.24 -19.89
CA TYR A 10 -3.66 2.90 -19.33
C TYR A 10 -3.06 1.94 -20.35
N ALA A 11 -2.06 1.21 -19.92
CA ALA A 11 -1.58 0.01 -20.61
C ALA A 11 -1.30 -1.08 -19.59
N LYS A 12 -1.70 -2.31 -19.92
CA LYS A 12 -1.37 -3.48 -19.09
C LYS A 12 0.15 -3.60 -18.96
N ALA A 13 0.61 -4.00 -17.79
CA ALA A 13 2.01 -4.23 -17.52
C ALA A 13 2.64 -5.20 -18.54
N PRO A 14 3.81 -4.89 -19.13
CA PRO A 14 4.55 -5.88 -19.90
C PRO A 14 4.99 -7.05 -19.02
N ALA A 15 5.16 -8.23 -19.62
CA ALA A 15 5.46 -9.46 -18.89
C ALA A 15 6.73 -9.40 -18.01
N ASN A 16 7.68 -8.53 -18.37
CA ASN A 16 8.92 -8.36 -17.61
C ASN A 16 8.91 -7.13 -16.70
N ALA A 17 7.77 -6.49 -16.50
CA ALA A 17 7.67 -5.34 -15.62
C ALA A 17 7.89 -5.74 -14.17
N SER A 18 8.52 -4.85 -13.40
CA SER A 18 8.55 -4.93 -11.95
C SER A 18 7.21 -4.43 -11.39
N ARG A 19 6.60 -5.18 -10.49
CA ARG A 19 5.32 -4.83 -9.84
C ARG A 19 5.41 -5.09 -8.35
N SER A 20 4.61 -4.35 -7.60
CA SER A 20 4.55 -4.37 -6.14
C SER A 20 3.30 -5.11 -5.64
N PRO A 21 3.23 -5.46 -4.37
CA PRO A 21 1.97 -5.90 -3.76
C PRO A 21 0.87 -4.82 -3.78
N CYS A 22 1.25 -3.53 -3.88
CA CYS A 22 0.31 -2.42 -3.85
C CYS A 22 -0.35 -2.18 -5.22
N PRO A 23 -1.66 -2.44 -5.40
CA PRO A 23 -2.35 -2.28 -6.68
C PRO A 23 -2.38 -0.82 -7.16
N VAL A 24 -2.42 0.15 -6.24
CA VAL A 24 -2.45 1.57 -6.59
C VAL A 24 -1.12 2.03 -7.20
N VAL A 25 0.01 1.60 -6.64
CA VAL A 25 1.34 1.92 -7.20
C VAL A 25 1.52 1.27 -8.56
N ASN A 26 1.03 0.03 -8.73
CA ASN A 26 1.01 -0.66 -10.02
C ASN A 26 0.12 0.06 -11.04
N ALA A 27 -1.06 0.53 -10.63
CA ALA A 27 -1.94 1.34 -11.48
C ALA A 27 -1.25 2.64 -11.92
N LEU A 28 -0.53 3.32 -11.02
CA LEU A 28 0.24 4.53 -11.38
C LEU A 28 1.30 4.24 -12.45
N ALA A 29 2.01 3.11 -12.35
CA ALA A 29 2.95 2.68 -13.37
C ALA A 29 2.25 2.29 -14.68
N ASN A 30 1.11 1.59 -14.61
CA ASN A 30 0.32 1.21 -15.78
C ASN A 30 -0.28 2.42 -16.53
N HIS A 31 -0.48 3.54 -15.83
CA HIS A 31 -0.90 4.81 -16.41
C HIS A 31 0.28 5.75 -16.77
N GLY A 32 1.53 5.33 -16.57
CA GLY A 32 2.71 6.12 -16.90
C GLY A 32 2.97 7.33 -15.98
N TYR A 33 2.33 7.37 -14.82
CA TYR A 33 2.66 8.34 -13.75
C TYR A 33 3.93 7.95 -12.99
N LEU A 34 4.32 6.68 -13.09
CA LEU A 34 5.63 6.13 -12.77
C LEU A 34 6.19 5.47 -14.03
N GLU A 35 7.50 5.19 -14.03
CA GLU A 35 8.11 4.42 -15.10
C GLU A 35 7.34 3.10 -15.31
N ARG A 36 6.83 2.88 -16.52
CA ARG A 36 5.94 1.76 -16.87
C ARG A 36 6.57 0.39 -16.63
N SER A 37 7.89 0.30 -16.75
CA SER A 37 8.64 -0.91 -16.41
C SER A 37 8.63 -1.23 -14.91
N GLY A 38 8.28 -0.27 -14.05
CA GLY A 38 8.37 -0.37 -12.60
C GLY A 38 9.80 -0.46 -12.07
N ARG A 39 10.80 -0.08 -12.89
CA ARG A 39 12.23 -0.15 -12.55
C ARG A 39 12.83 1.22 -12.37
N LYS A 40 13.86 1.29 -11.53
CA LYS A 40 14.61 2.55 -11.26
C LYS A 40 13.68 3.71 -10.86
N ILE A 41 12.75 3.44 -9.97
CA ILE A 41 11.86 4.46 -9.40
C ILE A 41 12.64 5.25 -8.35
N TYR A 42 12.67 6.56 -8.47
CA TYR A 42 13.28 7.45 -7.48
C TYR A 42 12.24 7.98 -6.50
N VAL A 43 12.68 8.40 -5.31
CA VAL A 43 11.78 8.82 -4.24
C VAL A 43 10.89 10.01 -4.63
N GLU A 44 11.44 10.92 -5.43
CA GLU A 44 10.71 12.09 -5.92
C GLU A 44 9.58 11.68 -6.87
N ASP A 45 9.85 10.71 -7.76
CA ASP A 45 8.86 10.21 -8.71
C ASP A 45 7.74 9.46 -7.99
N LEU A 46 8.09 8.60 -7.02
CA LEU A 46 7.11 7.89 -6.22
C LEU A 46 6.22 8.89 -5.44
N ASN A 47 6.82 9.87 -4.75
CA ASN A 47 6.06 10.89 -4.03
C ASN A 47 5.21 11.75 -4.98
N ALA A 48 5.74 12.12 -6.15
CA ALA A 48 5.00 12.89 -7.14
C ALA A 48 3.80 12.13 -7.68
N SER A 49 3.95 10.83 -7.94
CA SER A 49 2.89 9.99 -8.49
C SER A 49 1.69 9.86 -7.54
N MET A 50 1.90 9.84 -6.22
CA MET A 50 0.82 9.76 -5.22
C MET A 50 -0.19 10.92 -5.30
N ARG A 51 0.21 12.08 -5.85
CA ARG A 51 -0.70 13.22 -6.06
C ARG A 51 -1.74 12.95 -7.15
N HIS A 52 -1.45 12.01 -8.06
CA HIS A 52 -2.41 11.62 -9.10
C HIS A 52 -3.59 10.82 -8.57
N VAL A 53 -3.46 10.27 -7.37
CA VAL A 53 -4.58 9.61 -6.65
C VAL A 53 -5.21 10.48 -5.55
N GLY A 54 -4.82 11.75 -5.47
CA GLY A 54 -5.46 12.70 -4.55
C GLY A 54 -4.81 12.79 -3.17
N MET A 55 -3.62 12.23 -2.97
CA MET A 55 -2.85 12.40 -1.74
C MET A 55 -2.17 13.78 -1.71
N SER A 56 -2.09 14.40 -0.53
CA SER A 56 -1.26 15.59 -0.33
C SER A 56 0.23 15.24 -0.47
N ARG A 57 1.06 16.25 -0.81
CA ARG A 57 2.50 16.05 -0.91
C ARG A 57 3.11 15.48 0.38
N LEU A 58 2.63 15.97 1.52
CA LEU A 58 3.13 15.51 2.83
C LEU A 58 2.72 14.08 3.13
N LEU A 59 1.45 13.70 2.87
CA LEU A 59 1.01 12.33 3.05
C LEU A 59 1.76 11.38 2.10
N GLY A 60 1.91 11.74 0.82
CA GLY A 60 2.71 10.96 -0.13
C GLY A 60 4.15 10.75 0.33
N SER A 61 4.77 11.78 0.93
CA SER A 61 6.15 11.67 1.42
C SER A 61 6.29 10.72 2.62
N VAL A 62 5.26 10.61 3.48
CA VAL A 62 5.25 9.66 4.60
C VAL A 62 5.26 8.20 4.12
N PHE A 63 4.67 7.93 2.94
CA PHE A 63 4.73 6.60 2.33
C PHE A 63 5.97 6.41 1.46
N ALA A 64 6.36 7.41 0.67
CA ALA A 64 7.46 7.27 -0.29
C ALA A 64 8.85 7.30 0.36
N VAL A 65 9.12 8.25 1.26
CA VAL A 65 10.48 8.45 1.80
C VAL A 65 10.98 7.28 2.62
N PRO A 66 10.20 6.70 3.56
CA PRO A 66 10.66 5.58 4.37
C PRO A 66 11.01 4.33 3.57
N THR A 67 10.36 4.07 2.42
CA THR A 67 10.69 2.89 1.61
C THR A 67 12.12 2.92 1.05
N TYR A 68 12.75 4.10 0.97
CA TYR A 68 14.16 4.26 0.57
C TYR A 68 15.15 4.16 1.73
N PHE A 69 14.68 3.85 2.94
CA PHE A 69 15.58 3.42 4.01
C PHE A 69 16.02 1.99 3.77
N GLU A 70 17.16 1.63 4.33
CA GLU A 70 17.71 0.29 4.19
C GLU A 70 16.76 -0.75 4.78
N TYR A 71 16.49 -1.81 4.02
CA TYR A 71 15.67 -2.92 4.47
C TYR A 71 16.27 -3.57 5.71
N GLN A 72 15.47 -3.71 6.74
CA GLN A 72 15.84 -4.34 7.99
C GLN A 72 15.03 -5.62 8.14
N ASN A 73 15.69 -6.78 7.97
CA ASN A 73 15.04 -8.06 8.18
C ASN A 73 14.35 -8.11 9.56
N PRO A 74 13.03 -8.35 9.64
CA PRO A 74 12.28 -8.37 10.91
C PRO A 74 12.87 -9.33 11.93
N ALA A 75 13.34 -10.51 11.50
CA ALA A 75 14.00 -11.49 12.37
C ALA A 75 15.25 -10.93 13.07
N LYS A 76 15.89 -9.89 12.49
CA LYS A 76 17.02 -9.17 13.09
C LYS A 76 16.59 -7.93 13.87
N ALA A 77 15.40 -7.40 13.63
CA ALA A 77 14.89 -6.22 14.33
C ALA A 77 14.65 -6.47 15.81
N TYR A 78 14.27 -7.68 16.20
CA TYR A 78 14.15 -8.10 17.60
C TYR A 78 15.47 -8.02 18.39
N MET A 79 16.61 -7.94 17.70
CA MET A 79 17.93 -7.80 18.34
C MET A 79 18.31 -6.33 18.64
N LYS A 80 17.50 -5.36 18.21
CA LYS A 80 17.76 -3.94 18.51
C LYS A 80 17.46 -3.66 19.99
N LYS A 81 18.48 -3.23 20.73
CA LYS A 81 18.30 -2.73 22.11
C LYS A 81 17.26 -1.59 22.11
N PRO A 82 16.40 -1.55 23.13
CA PRO A 82 15.41 -0.46 23.23
C PRO A 82 16.13 0.90 23.21
N VAL A 83 15.75 1.73 22.26
CA VAL A 83 16.32 3.08 22.11
C VAL A 83 15.69 3.99 23.16
N SER A 84 16.49 4.72 23.93
CA SER A 84 15.97 5.66 24.94
C SER A 84 15.05 6.71 24.30
N THR A 85 14.03 7.15 25.06
CA THR A 85 13.06 8.17 24.61
C THR A 85 13.74 9.43 24.06
N TRP A 86 14.82 9.88 24.68
CA TRP A 86 15.61 11.02 24.23
C TRP A 86 16.27 10.79 22.86
N ARG A 87 16.81 9.62 22.61
CA ARG A 87 17.35 9.26 21.28
C ARG A 87 16.25 9.23 20.21
N ARG A 88 15.05 8.76 20.54
CA ARG A 88 13.90 8.81 19.63
C ARG A 88 13.51 10.25 19.28
N ILE A 89 13.41 11.14 20.28
CA ILE A 89 13.12 12.56 20.07
C ILE A 89 14.17 13.22 19.17
N TRP A 90 15.46 12.99 19.46
CA TRP A 90 16.55 13.51 18.64
C TRP A 90 16.56 12.96 17.22
N SER A 91 16.20 11.69 17.02
CA SER A 91 16.08 11.10 15.70
C SER A 91 14.93 11.73 14.90
N LEU A 92 13.79 12.00 15.53
CA LEU A 92 12.65 12.70 14.91
C LEU A 92 12.97 14.14 14.52
N ILE A 93 13.74 14.86 15.34
CA ILE A 93 14.20 16.22 15.04
C ILE A 93 15.12 16.22 13.81
N LYS A 94 16.02 15.25 13.70
CA LYS A 94 16.95 15.12 12.56
C LYS A 94 16.27 14.59 11.30
N ASN A 95 15.35 13.67 11.44
CA ASN A 95 14.61 13.06 10.35
C ASN A 95 13.20 12.70 10.80
N PRO A 96 12.18 13.49 10.42
CA PRO A 96 10.79 13.22 10.80
C PRO A 96 10.28 11.84 10.35
N TYR A 97 10.87 11.29 9.30
CA TYR A 97 10.49 9.97 8.76
C TYR A 97 11.11 8.80 9.53
N SER A 98 12.02 9.05 10.47
CA SER A 98 12.66 7.98 11.28
C SER A 98 11.66 7.18 12.13
N PHE A 99 10.45 7.69 12.33
CA PHE A 99 9.36 6.94 12.96
C PHE A 99 8.91 5.73 12.13
N PHE A 100 9.10 5.82 10.81
CA PHE A 100 8.72 4.79 9.83
C PHE A 100 9.94 4.05 9.26
N ASP A 101 11.06 3.99 10.00
CA ASP A 101 12.30 3.34 9.53
C ASP A 101 12.13 1.84 9.22
N TYR A 102 11.12 1.21 9.84
CA TYR A 102 10.75 -0.18 9.58
C TYR A 102 10.09 -0.40 8.21
N PHE A 103 9.65 0.64 7.52
CA PHE A 103 9.13 0.54 6.14
C PHE A 103 10.23 0.46 5.07
N GLY A 104 11.51 0.45 5.45
CA GLY A 104 12.62 0.43 4.51
C GLY A 104 12.62 -0.80 3.62
N CYS A 105 12.74 -0.58 2.31
CA CYS A 105 12.77 -1.62 1.29
C CYS A 105 14.05 -1.56 0.44
N TRP A 106 14.87 -0.52 0.64
CA TRP A 106 16.03 -0.26 -0.20
C TRP A 106 17.20 -1.19 0.12
N ASN A 107 17.90 -1.65 -0.92
CA ASN A 107 19.14 -2.40 -0.84
C ASN A 107 20.33 -1.55 -1.28
N ALA A 108 21.46 -1.67 -0.60
CA ALA A 108 22.67 -0.87 -0.84
C ALA A 108 23.24 -0.98 -2.28
N SER A 109 22.91 -2.04 -3.00
CA SER A 109 23.28 -2.20 -4.43
C SER A 109 22.46 -1.33 -5.39
N GLN A 110 21.35 -0.72 -4.93
CA GLN A 110 20.40 0.02 -5.77
C GLN A 110 20.75 1.51 -5.80
N ILE A 111 21.88 1.82 -6.43
CA ILE A 111 22.34 3.18 -6.69
C ILE A 111 22.57 3.34 -8.19
N SER A 112 22.04 4.43 -8.78
CA SER A 112 22.31 4.84 -10.15
C SER A 112 22.58 6.35 -10.16
N ASP A 113 23.67 6.76 -10.77
CA ASP A 113 24.11 8.17 -10.83
C ASP A 113 24.15 8.86 -9.46
N GLY A 114 24.62 8.11 -8.43
CA GLY A 114 24.72 8.60 -7.05
C GLY A 114 23.38 8.72 -6.32
N ARG A 115 22.27 8.28 -6.92
CA ARG A 115 20.92 8.35 -6.35
C ARG A 115 20.37 6.96 -6.02
N LYS A 116 19.69 6.84 -4.89
CA LYS A 116 18.95 5.64 -4.52
C LYS A 116 17.74 5.45 -5.42
N TYR A 117 17.51 4.22 -5.87
CA TYR A 117 16.29 3.84 -6.57
C TYR A 117 15.70 2.55 -5.97
N LEU A 118 14.43 2.31 -6.25
CA LEU A 118 13.74 1.04 -6.02
C LEU A 118 13.19 0.51 -7.34
N ASN A 119 13.06 -0.79 -7.44
CA ASN A 119 12.11 -1.40 -8.37
C ASN A 119 10.82 -1.67 -7.60
N LEU A 120 9.67 -1.69 -8.27
CA LEU A 120 8.39 -1.85 -7.55
C LEU A 120 8.31 -3.19 -6.80
N VAL A 121 9.00 -4.24 -7.27
CA VAL A 121 9.08 -5.53 -6.58
C VAL A 121 9.74 -5.42 -5.19
N ASP A 122 10.60 -4.44 -4.97
CA ASP A 122 11.27 -4.28 -3.67
C ASP A 122 10.28 -3.90 -2.55
N LEU A 123 9.11 -3.34 -2.91
CA LEU A 123 8.04 -3.05 -1.97
C LEU A 123 7.36 -4.31 -1.41
N ALA A 124 7.69 -5.49 -1.93
CA ALA A 124 7.31 -6.79 -1.38
C ALA A 124 8.24 -7.29 -0.27
N SER A 125 9.16 -6.45 0.21
CA SER A 125 10.03 -6.78 1.35
C SER A 125 9.18 -7.03 2.59
N HIS A 126 9.07 -8.31 2.99
CA HIS A 126 8.18 -8.75 4.06
C HIS A 126 8.58 -8.17 5.43
N GLY A 127 7.55 -7.75 6.20
CA GLY A 127 7.75 -7.10 7.50
C GLY A 127 8.29 -5.67 7.41
N ALA A 128 8.34 -5.10 6.19
CA ALA A 128 8.55 -3.68 5.95
C ALA A 128 7.18 -3.00 5.76
N ILE A 129 6.87 -2.49 4.56
CA ILE A 129 5.54 -1.96 4.25
C ILE A 129 4.56 -3.08 3.85
N GLU A 130 5.06 -4.20 3.35
CA GLU A 130 4.29 -5.41 3.08
C GLU A 130 4.10 -6.21 4.38
N HIS A 131 2.91 -6.76 4.59
CA HIS A 131 2.50 -7.49 5.78
C HIS A 131 1.44 -8.55 5.45
N ASP A 132 1.30 -9.54 6.33
CA ASP A 132 0.26 -10.56 6.24
C ASP A 132 -1.17 -9.97 6.38
N ILE A 133 -2.17 -10.72 5.95
CA ILE A 133 -3.60 -10.30 5.95
C ILE A 133 -3.86 -9.10 5.03
N SER A 134 -3.19 -9.06 3.88
CA SER A 134 -3.49 -8.05 2.85
C SER A 134 -4.90 -8.24 2.25
N LEU A 135 -5.48 -7.15 1.73
CA LEU A 135 -6.81 -7.17 1.10
C LEU A 135 -6.86 -8.00 -0.20
N SER A 136 -5.78 -8.05 -0.95
CA SER A 136 -5.78 -8.60 -2.31
C SER A 136 -4.56 -9.46 -2.63
N ARG A 137 -3.73 -9.73 -1.65
CA ARG A 137 -2.53 -10.56 -1.79
C ARG A 137 -2.54 -11.67 -0.75
N ARG A 138 -1.94 -12.81 -1.10
CA ARG A 138 -1.71 -13.88 -0.13
C ARG A 138 -0.55 -13.52 0.79
N ASP A 139 -0.51 -14.12 1.96
CA ASP A 139 0.57 -13.94 2.90
C ASP A 139 1.86 -14.58 2.37
N ILE A 140 3.01 -14.03 2.72
CA ILE A 140 4.31 -14.45 2.17
C ILE A 140 4.60 -15.95 2.42
N GLY A 141 4.17 -16.49 3.56
CA GLY A 141 4.31 -17.91 3.89
C GLY A 141 3.51 -18.85 2.98
N GLN A 142 2.46 -18.31 2.31
CA GLN A 142 1.60 -19.10 1.40
C GLN A 142 2.06 -19.02 -0.05
N THR A 143 2.54 -17.88 -0.49
CA THR A 143 2.94 -17.65 -1.88
C THR A 143 4.14 -16.72 -1.91
N GLN A 144 5.31 -17.26 -2.23
CA GLN A 144 6.52 -16.48 -2.34
C GLN A 144 6.39 -15.44 -3.46
N GLY A 145 6.84 -14.21 -3.22
CA GLY A 145 6.84 -13.12 -4.18
C GLY A 145 5.46 -12.60 -4.57
N ASN A 146 4.53 -12.61 -3.71
CA ASN A 146 3.11 -12.22 -3.74
C ASN A 146 2.77 -10.85 -4.39
N ASN A 147 3.27 -10.59 -5.59
CA ASN A 147 3.09 -9.31 -6.30
C ASN A 147 1.90 -9.29 -7.27
N ASP A 148 1.41 -10.47 -7.63
CA ASP A 148 0.30 -10.59 -8.58
C ASP A 148 -1.06 -10.51 -7.88
N PRO A 149 -2.10 -9.94 -8.54
CA PRO A 149 -3.47 -9.96 -8.05
C PRO A 149 -3.95 -11.38 -7.76
N GLN A 150 -4.56 -11.58 -6.60
CA GLN A 150 -5.19 -12.84 -6.23
C GLN A 150 -6.70 -12.68 -6.45
N HIS A 151 -7.18 -13.12 -7.62
CA HIS A 151 -8.57 -12.90 -8.04
C HIS A 151 -9.59 -13.52 -7.07
N ASP A 152 -9.29 -14.69 -6.53
CA ASP A 152 -10.13 -15.35 -5.51
C ASP A 152 -10.29 -14.47 -4.26
N LEU A 153 -9.20 -13.93 -3.70
CA LEU A 153 -9.27 -13.04 -2.54
C LEU A 153 -10.00 -11.73 -2.84
N ILE A 154 -9.84 -11.21 -4.06
CA ILE A 154 -10.54 -9.99 -4.48
C ILE A 154 -12.04 -10.28 -4.58
N HIS A 155 -12.44 -11.40 -5.17
CA HIS A 155 -13.84 -11.81 -5.25
C HIS A 155 -14.43 -12.04 -3.86
N ASP A 156 -13.71 -12.76 -2.98
CA ASP A 156 -14.13 -12.95 -1.58
C ASP A 156 -14.36 -11.61 -0.88
N MET A 157 -13.48 -10.61 -1.09
CA MET A 157 -13.68 -9.28 -0.53
C MET A 157 -14.93 -8.59 -1.09
N LEU A 158 -15.18 -8.72 -2.38
CA LEU A 158 -16.33 -8.11 -3.05
C LEU A 158 -17.66 -8.74 -2.63
N ASP A 159 -17.67 -10.02 -2.26
CA ASP A 159 -18.84 -10.75 -1.77
C ASP A 159 -19.33 -10.24 -0.40
N TYR A 160 -18.50 -9.46 0.32
CA TYR A 160 -18.93 -8.75 1.53
C TYR A 160 -19.80 -7.52 1.24
N SER A 161 -19.90 -7.08 0.01
CA SER A 161 -20.79 -5.98 -0.38
C SER A 161 -22.26 -6.42 -0.28
N TYR A 162 -22.98 -5.89 0.71
CA TYR A 162 -24.39 -6.24 0.94
C TYR A 162 -25.29 -5.84 -0.23
N ASP A 163 -25.04 -4.69 -0.83
CA ASP A 163 -25.83 -4.14 -1.95
C ASP A 163 -25.29 -4.53 -3.33
N GLY A 164 -24.13 -5.20 -3.38
CA GLY A 164 -23.41 -5.54 -4.61
C GLY A 164 -22.88 -4.33 -5.40
N LYS A 165 -22.99 -3.11 -4.85
CA LYS A 165 -22.61 -1.87 -5.53
C LYS A 165 -21.47 -1.13 -4.86
N SER A 166 -21.39 -1.20 -3.54
CA SER A 166 -20.39 -0.50 -2.74
C SER A 166 -19.88 -1.38 -1.59
N LEU A 167 -18.71 -1.07 -1.11
CA LEU A 167 -18.15 -1.61 0.13
C LEU A 167 -18.02 -0.48 1.15
N ASN A 168 -18.50 -0.71 2.36
CA ASN A 168 -18.34 0.20 3.48
C ASN A 168 -17.29 -0.30 4.49
N ILE A 169 -17.03 0.48 5.52
CA ILE A 169 -16.02 0.19 6.54
C ILE A 169 -16.33 -1.10 7.31
N ASP A 170 -17.60 -1.35 7.65
CA ASP A 170 -18.00 -2.53 8.42
C ASP A 170 -17.85 -3.81 7.59
N GLU A 171 -18.21 -3.76 6.31
CA GLU A 171 -18.07 -4.87 5.36
C GLU A 171 -16.59 -5.23 5.17
N LEU A 172 -15.71 -4.25 4.94
CA LEU A 172 -14.27 -4.48 4.87
C LEU A 172 -13.69 -4.96 6.20
N GLY A 173 -14.17 -4.44 7.32
CA GLY A 173 -13.79 -4.89 8.64
C GLY A 173 -14.16 -6.37 8.88
N ASN A 174 -15.35 -6.79 8.44
CA ASN A 174 -15.79 -8.18 8.52
C ASN A 174 -14.97 -9.10 7.62
N PHE A 175 -14.61 -8.65 6.42
CA PHE A 175 -13.68 -9.36 5.54
C PHE A 175 -12.32 -9.56 6.21
N ILE A 176 -11.71 -8.52 6.80
CA ILE A 176 -10.43 -8.66 7.52
C ILE A 176 -10.54 -9.66 8.66
N LYS A 177 -11.61 -9.60 9.47
CA LYS A 177 -11.83 -10.57 10.56
C LYS A 177 -11.93 -12.01 10.05
N ALA A 178 -12.56 -12.21 8.90
CA ALA A 178 -12.63 -13.52 8.26
C ALA A 178 -11.25 -13.98 7.79
N ARG A 179 -10.49 -13.08 7.14
CA ARG A 179 -9.10 -13.34 6.72
C ARG A 179 -8.20 -13.73 7.90
N ILE A 180 -8.28 -13.03 9.03
CA ILE A 180 -7.51 -13.35 10.23
C ILE A 180 -7.86 -14.77 10.72
N ARG A 181 -9.15 -15.10 10.84
CA ARG A 181 -9.58 -16.43 11.28
C ARG A 181 -9.08 -17.53 10.35
N GLN A 182 -9.15 -17.31 9.05
CA GLN A 182 -8.66 -18.26 8.06
C GLN A 182 -7.15 -18.45 8.16
N GLN A 183 -6.39 -17.34 8.22
CA GLN A 183 -4.94 -17.38 8.25
C GLN A 183 -4.37 -17.98 9.55
N LEU A 184 -5.05 -17.84 10.67
CA LEU A 184 -4.68 -18.53 11.90
C LEU A 184 -4.70 -20.05 11.76
N VAL A 185 -5.45 -20.60 10.78
CA VAL A 185 -5.49 -22.04 10.47
C VAL A 185 -4.52 -22.40 9.36
N ASP A 186 -4.47 -21.57 8.30
CA ASP A 186 -3.81 -21.90 7.05
C ASP A 186 -2.34 -21.48 6.99
N ASN A 187 -1.93 -20.52 7.84
CA ASN A 187 -0.57 -19.97 7.85
C ASN A 187 0.07 -20.09 9.24
N PRO A 188 0.84 -21.17 9.50
CA PRO A 188 1.53 -21.35 10.78
C PRO A 188 2.59 -20.27 11.09
N GLU A 189 3.04 -19.54 10.05
CA GLU A 189 4.04 -18.48 10.16
C GLU A 189 3.41 -17.09 10.22
N LEU A 190 2.09 -17.00 10.40
CA LEU A 190 1.35 -15.74 10.44
C LEU A 190 1.95 -14.75 11.44
N VAL A 191 2.30 -13.57 10.95
CA VAL A 191 2.69 -12.43 11.76
C VAL A 191 1.64 -11.34 11.63
N TYR A 192 0.73 -11.28 12.60
CA TYR A 192 -0.33 -10.26 12.61
C TYR A 192 -0.60 -9.77 14.03
N GLY A 193 -0.10 -8.59 14.33
CA GLY A 193 -0.27 -7.90 15.60
C GLY A 193 -0.84 -6.49 15.43
N PRO A 194 -0.78 -5.66 16.48
CA PRO A 194 -1.31 -4.29 16.43
C PRO A 194 -0.66 -3.42 15.34
N ALA A 195 0.60 -3.63 15.01
CA ALA A 195 1.32 -2.86 13.97
C ALA A 195 0.79 -3.19 12.58
N GLU A 196 0.72 -4.48 12.22
CA GLU A 196 0.20 -4.97 10.94
C GLU A 196 -1.28 -4.58 10.78
N HIS A 197 -2.05 -4.65 11.86
CA HIS A 197 -3.44 -4.21 11.87
C HIS A 197 -3.59 -2.72 11.57
N GLN A 198 -2.73 -1.86 12.13
CA GLN A 198 -2.74 -0.43 11.81
C GLN A 198 -2.39 -0.16 10.34
N VAL A 199 -1.42 -0.88 9.78
CA VAL A 199 -1.06 -0.74 8.36
C VAL A 199 -2.22 -1.20 7.47
N ASN A 200 -2.88 -2.31 7.80
CA ASN A 200 -4.05 -2.80 7.09
C ASN A 200 -5.22 -1.79 7.14
N CYS A 201 -5.53 -1.24 8.32
CA CYS A 201 -6.50 -0.14 8.43
C CYS A 201 -6.06 1.10 7.64
N GLY A 202 -4.76 1.36 7.54
CA GLY A 202 -4.20 2.42 6.71
C GLY A 202 -4.47 2.22 5.22
N GLN A 203 -4.38 0.99 4.73
CA GLN A 203 -4.73 0.66 3.33
C GLN A 203 -6.21 0.95 3.05
N ILE A 204 -7.11 0.55 3.95
CA ILE A 204 -8.55 0.86 3.83
C ILE A 204 -8.79 2.37 3.88
N ALA A 205 -8.15 3.08 4.81
CA ALA A 205 -8.26 4.54 4.91
C ALA A 205 -7.85 5.25 3.61
N LEU A 206 -6.73 4.82 3.01
CA LEU A 206 -6.29 5.35 1.71
C LEU A 206 -7.27 5.01 0.59
N MET A 207 -7.74 3.78 0.53
CA MET A 207 -8.70 3.34 -0.47
C MET A 207 -10.00 4.14 -0.38
N MET A 208 -10.59 4.25 0.80
CA MET A 208 -11.81 5.01 1.05
C MET A 208 -11.62 6.52 0.82
N GLY A 209 -10.49 7.05 1.25
CA GLY A 209 -10.21 8.48 1.15
C GLY A 209 -9.82 8.95 -0.25
N CYS A 210 -9.10 8.16 -1.03
CA CYS A 210 -8.64 8.55 -2.37
C CYS A 210 -9.63 8.14 -3.48
N PHE A 211 -10.34 7.04 -3.31
CA PHE A 211 -11.19 6.45 -4.35
C PHE A 211 -12.67 6.39 -3.98
N GLY A 212 -13.01 6.45 -2.71
CA GLY A 212 -14.37 6.52 -2.20
C GLY A 212 -14.76 7.92 -1.73
N ASP A 213 -15.82 7.97 -0.94
CA ASP A 213 -16.33 9.17 -0.27
C ASP A 213 -15.86 9.31 1.20
N GLY A 214 -14.93 8.47 1.61
CA GLY A 214 -14.42 8.35 2.99
C GLY A 214 -15.21 7.37 3.87
N LYS A 215 -16.36 6.86 3.41
CA LYS A 215 -17.21 5.89 4.11
C LYS A 215 -17.47 4.65 3.29
N THR A 216 -17.62 4.82 1.98
CA THR A 216 -17.89 3.77 1.01
C THR A 216 -17.00 3.91 -0.21
N ILE A 217 -16.80 2.80 -0.91
CA ILE A 217 -16.13 2.76 -2.22
C ILE A 217 -16.96 1.91 -3.18
N PRO A 218 -17.21 2.36 -4.42
CA PRO A 218 -17.90 1.55 -5.42
C PRO A 218 -17.16 0.25 -5.73
N VAL A 219 -17.89 -0.87 -5.81
CA VAL A 219 -17.37 -2.19 -6.21
C VAL A 219 -16.64 -2.11 -7.55
N SER A 220 -17.15 -1.34 -8.50
CA SER A 220 -16.51 -1.14 -9.80
C SER A 220 -15.12 -0.46 -9.69
N TYR A 221 -14.92 0.42 -8.70
CA TYR A 221 -13.62 1.04 -8.47
C TYR A 221 -12.63 0.06 -7.84
N VAL A 222 -13.11 -0.78 -6.92
CA VAL A 222 -12.31 -1.84 -6.31
C VAL A 222 -11.83 -2.82 -7.39
N LYS A 223 -12.72 -3.28 -8.28
CA LYS A 223 -12.35 -4.14 -9.42
C LYS A 223 -11.28 -3.50 -10.30
N ALA A 224 -11.48 -2.25 -10.72
CA ALA A 224 -10.50 -1.55 -11.55
C ALA A 224 -9.11 -1.47 -10.88
N LEU A 225 -9.07 -1.20 -9.57
CA LEU A 225 -7.82 -1.07 -8.82
C LEU A 225 -7.13 -2.41 -8.56
N PHE A 226 -7.88 -3.43 -8.12
CA PHE A 226 -7.31 -4.65 -7.58
C PHE A 226 -7.21 -5.79 -8.61
N GLU A 227 -8.14 -5.88 -9.57
CA GLU A 227 -8.10 -6.89 -10.63
C GLU A 227 -7.28 -6.41 -11.84
N ASP A 228 -7.56 -5.17 -12.30
CA ASP A 228 -6.96 -4.64 -13.52
C ASP A 228 -5.70 -3.80 -13.26
N GLU A 229 -5.42 -3.48 -12.01
CA GLU A 229 -4.36 -2.55 -11.61
C GLU A 229 -4.37 -1.27 -12.44
N ARG A 230 -5.55 -0.65 -12.54
CA ARG A 230 -5.79 0.62 -13.24
C ARG A 230 -6.60 1.59 -12.39
N LEU A 231 -6.43 2.87 -12.66
CA LEU A 231 -7.27 3.89 -12.04
C LEU A 231 -8.71 3.79 -12.58
N PRO A 232 -9.75 3.90 -11.72
CA PRO A 232 -11.15 3.69 -12.12
C PRO A 232 -11.75 4.88 -12.89
N ILE A 233 -10.99 5.45 -13.82
CA ILE A 233 -11.37 6.63 -14.62
C ILE A 233 -12.58 6.31 -15.51
N LYS A 234 -12.62 5.10 -16.09
CA LYS A 234 -13.72 4.63 -16.94
C LYS A 234 -15.02 4.47 -16.18
N GLU A 235 -14.93 4.17 -14.88
CA GLU A 235 -16.04 4.03 -13.95
C GLU A 235 -16.52 5.37 -13.40
N GLY A 236 -15.89 6.47 -13.79
CA GLY A 236 -16.29 7.82 -13.42
C GLY A 236 -15.50 8.40 -12.24
N TRP A 237 -14.48 7.70 -11.73
CA TRP A 237 -13.64 8.24 -10.69
C TRP A 237 -12.89 9.50 -11.17
N LYS A 238 -12.85 10.48 -10.27
CA LYS A 238 -12.06 11.71 -10.43
C LYS A 238 -11.28 11.95 -9.15
N LYS A 239 -9.99 12.23 -9.30
CA LYS A 239 -9.21 12.61 -8.11
C LYS A 239 -9.81 13.84 -7.45
N ARG A 240 -9.68 13.95 -6.15
CA ARG A 240 -10.05 15.15 -5.38
C ARG A 240 -9.29 16.38 -5.92
N SER A 241 -10.02 17.42 -6.31
CA SER A 241 -9.42 18.63 -6.90
C SER A 241 -9.19 19.73 -5.87
N TRP A 242 -10.08 19.88 -4.91
CA TRP A 242 -10.09 20.96 -3.94
C TRP A 242 -9.45 20.57 -2.61
N TRP A 243 -9.53 19.32 -2.24
CA TRP A 243 -9.10 18.82 -0.93
C TRP A 243 -8.37 17.49 -1.12
N THR A 244 -7.06 17.56 -1.13
CA THR A 244 -6.23 16.36 -1.14
C THR A 244 -6.24 15.69 0.24
N MET A 245 -6.20 14.36 0.27
CA MET A 245 -6.11 13.62 1.53
C MET A 245 -4.81 13.97 2.26
N GLY A 246 -4.95 14.56 3.45
CA GLY A 246 -3.83 14.99 4.29
C GLY A 246 -3.55 14.04 5.45
N LEU A 247 -2.49 14.32 6.22
CA LEU A 247 -2.10 13.49 7.36
C LEU A 247 -3.20 13.42 8.44
N ILE A 248 -3.83 14.54 8.77
CA ILE A 248 -4.86 14.57 9.84
C ILE A 248 -6.05 13.71 9.44
N GLU A 249 -6.52 13.83 8.20
CA GLU A 249 -7.60 13.01 7.67
C GLU A 249 -7.22 11.53 7.67
N PHE A 250 -6.02 11.22 7.19
CA PHE A 250 -5.52 9.84 7.12
C PHE A 250 -5.44 9.19 8.50
N PHE A 251 -4.71 9.79 9.44
CA PHE A 251 -4.55 9.20 10.78
C PHE A 251 -5.86 9.19 11.57
N GLY A 252 -6.75 10.16 11.36
CA GLY A 252 -8.10 10.14 11.90
C GLY A 252 -8.92 8.96 11.37
N ALA A 253 -8.88 8.70 10.08
CA ALA A 253 -9.53 7.55 9.45
C ALA A 253 -8.96 6.22 9.96
N VAL A 254 -7.63 6.09 10.05
CA VAL A 254 -6.98 4.89 10.60
C VAL A 254 -7.43 4.62 12.02
N LYS A 255 -7.41 5.64 12.90
CA LYS A 255 -7.86 5.50 14.28
C LYS A 255 -9.31 5.01 14.37
N ASN A 256 -10.20 5.57 13.56
CA ASN A 256 -11.61 5.16 13.54
C ASN A 256 -11.78 3.73 13.01
N LEU A 257 -11.03 3.35 11.97
CA LEU A 257 -11.03 2.00 11.42
C LEU A 257 -10.53 0.96 12.42
N VAL A 258 -9.41 1.22 13.10
CA VAL A 258 -8.89 0.32 14.15
C VAL A 258 -9.92 0.10 15.24
N ALA A 259 -10.64 1.15 15.65
CA ALA A 259 -11.71 1.05 16.64
C ALA A 259 -12.93 0.27 16.11
N ALA A 260 -13.34 0.50 14.86
CA ALA A 260 -14.51 -0.14 14.25
C ALA A 260 -14.26 -1.62 13.93
N VAL A 261 -13.08 -1.95 13.39
CA VAL A 261 -12.72 -3.34 13.08
C VAL A 261 -12.57 -4.17 14.37
N GLY A 262 -12.02 -3.58 15.45
CA GLY A 262 -12.05 -4.15 16.79
C GLY A 262 -11.45 -5.56 16.88
N VAL A 263 -10.23 -5.76 16.39
CA VAL A 263 -9.48 -7.01 16.54
C VAL A 263 -8.86 -7.04 17.94
N GLN A 264 -9.03 -8.15 18.65
CA GLN A 264 -8.34 -8.43 19.91
C GLN A 264 -7.08 -9.22 19.61
N PHE A 265 -5.95 -8.80 20.14
CA PHE A 265 -4.64 -9.41 20.01
C PHE A 265 -4.21 -10.10 21.29
#